data_762863647a228ccc9486daf00bfd11e1
#
_entry.id   762863647a228ccc9486daf00bfd11e1
#
_cell.length_a   1.000
_cell.length_b   1.000
_cell.length_c   1.000
_cell.angle_alpha   90.00
_cell.angle_beta   90.00
_cell.angle_gamma   90.00
#
_symmetry.space_group_name_H-M   'P 1'
#
loop_
_entity.id
_entity.type
_entity.pdbx_description
1 polymer ?
#
loop_
_entity_poly.entity_id
_entity_poly.type
_entity_poly.pdbx_seq_one_letter_code
_entity_poly.pdbx_strand_id
1 'polypeptide(L)'
;IFNVPQGVRADRVNKNLLARMRESGFISIAFGVEVGNEKMLQRVKKGESMETIERAITDAIDVGFDVHLNMMVGFPDQTVEDIEDTFNFALRHPIRWATFNNFIPYFGTEGYTDAVQRNLFLIPPEDYLNEVNTKAERIVIQTPYITPEQRKKIEEKIPRVQEEIRKRYHVRRLMHEYGLPGKVIGALYEKSIIPTPLFNYFIKIKHGEAF
;
A
#
# COMPACT_ATOMS: atom_id res chain seq x y z
N ILE A 1 -8.99 18.73 11.50
CA ILE A 1 -8.73 17.58 10.60
C ILE A 1 -7.37 16.99 10.97
N PHE A 2 -7.34 15.70 11.27
CA PHE A 2 -6.12 14.98 11.64
C PHE A 2 -5.88 13.79 10.72
N ASN A 3 -4.60 13.44 10.51
CA ASN A 3 -4.18 12.30 9.70
C ASN A 3 -3.16 11.47 10.49
N VAL A 4 -3.13 10.15 10.22
CA VAL A 4 -2.12 9.24 10.77
C VAL A 4 -1.36 8.61 9.60
N PRO A 5 -0.35 9.32 9.02
CA PRO A 5 0.27 8.93 7.76
C PRO A 5 1.37 7.87 7.91
N GLN A 6 1.98 7.73 9.07
CA GLN A 6 3.18 6.89 9.27
C GLN A 6 2.89 5.40 9.49
N GLY A 7 1.63 5.04 9.58
CA GLY A 7 1.20 3.67 9.81
C GLY A 7 0.98 3.32 11.27
N VAL A 8 -0.15 2.67 11.49
CA VAL A 8 -0.53 2.08 12.77
C VAL A 8 -0.45 0.57 12.65
N ARG A 9 -0.10 -0.10 13.73
CA ARG A 9 -0.20 -1.56 13.79
C ARG A 9 -1.67 -1.96 13.86
N ALA A 10 -2.05 -2.94 13.06
CA ALA A 10 -3.44 -3.42 12.98
C ALA A 10 -3.92 -4.10 14.28
N ASP A 11 -3.02 -4.75 15.01
CA ASP A 11 -3.31 -5.39 16.29
C ASP A 11 -3.54 -4.41 17.45
N ARG A 12 -3.30 -3.10 17.24
CA ARG A 12 -3.44 -2.04 18.25
C ARG A 12 -4.71 -1.22 18.09
N VAL A 13 -5.54 -1.55 17.13
CA VAL A 13 -6.81 -0.86 16.90
C VAL A 13 -7.99 -1.83 16.92
N ASN A 14 -9.14 -1.29 17.24
CA ASN A 14 -10.44 -1.95 17.11
C ASN A 14 -11.48 -0.94 16.65
N LYS A 15 -12.64 -1.42 16.22
CA LYS A 15 -13.71 -0.58 15.65
C LYS A 15 -14.15 0.56 16.59
N ASN A 16 -14.15 0.32 17.89
CA ASN A 16 -14.55 1.32 18.90
C ASN A 16 -13.52 2.47 18.99
N LEU A 17 -12.22 2.14 19.04
CA LEU A 17 -11.16 3.15 19.03
C LEU A 17 -11.19 3.96 17.72
N LEU A 18 -11.33 3.29 16.58
CA LEU A 18 -11.42 3.92 15.27
C LEU A 18 -12.63 4.87 15.18
N ALA A 19 -13.80 4.47 15.69
CA ALA A 19 -14.98 5.32 15.73
C ALA A 19 -14.73 6.60 16.56
N ARG A 20 -14.13 6.47 17.75
CA ARG A 20 -13.78 7.63 18.59
C ARG A 20 -12.75 8.54 17.93
N MET A 21 -11.78 7.98 17.20
CA MET A 21 -10.84 8.79 16.43
C MET A 21 -11.57 9.58 15.33
N ARG A 22 -12.53 8.96 14.61
CA ARG A 22 -13.35 9.67 13.62
C ARG A 22 -14.15 10.82 14.23
N GLU A 23 -14.79 10.58 15.36
CA GLU A 23 -15.53 11.62 16.12
C GLU A 23 -14.62 12.77 16.55
N SER A 24 -13.34 12.48 16.85
CA SER A 24 -12.32 13.48 17.20
C SER A 24 -11.74 14.23 16.01
N GLY A 25 -12.18 13.95 14.77
CA GLY A 25 -11.77 14.68 13.58
C GLY A 25 -10.61 14.04 12.78
N PHE A 26 -10.25 12.77 13.05
CA PHE A 26 -9.33 12.03 12.22
C PHE A 26 -10.04 11.58 10.93
N ILE A 27 -9.45 11.83 9.77
CA ILE A 27 -10.04 11.49 8.47
C ILE A 27 -9.29 10.40 7.71
N SER A 28 -8.00 10.26 7.92
CA SER A 28 -7.20 9.22 7.27
C SER A 28 -6.31 8.47 8.24
N ILE A 29 -6.08 7.21 7.91
CA ILE A 29 -5.22 6.30 8.69
C ILE A 29 -4.41 5.44 7.73
N ALA A 30 -3.12 5.26 8.03
CA ALA A 30 -2.27 4.31 7.33
C ALA A 30 -2.04 3.07 8.19
N PHE A 31 -2.01 1.89 7.57
CA PHE A 31 -1.57 0.65 8.20
C PHE A 31 -0.24 0.20 7.58
N GLY A 32 0.73 -0.14 8.43
CA GLY A 32 1.94 -0.85 8.00
C GLY A 32 1.60 -2.33 7.83
N VAL A 33 1.35 -2.76 6.61
CA VAL A 33 1.03 -4.17 6.27
C VAL A 33 2.29 -4.92 5.86
N GLU A 34 3.16 -4.26 5.14
CA GLU A 34 4.44 -4.70 4.59
C GLU A 34 4.27 -5.70 3.44
N VAL A 35 3.63 -6.86 3.65
CA VAL A 35 3.50 -7.96 2.69
C VAL A 35 2.08 -8.50 2.63
N GLY A 36 1.72 -9.17 1.53
CA GLY A 36 0.34 -9.56 1.23
C GLY A 36 -0.03 -11.01 1.52
N ASN A 37 0.87 -11.80 2.14
CA ASN A 37 0.56 -13.17 2.51
C ASN A 37 1.16 -13.58 3.86
N GLU A 38 0.57 -14.61 4.47
CA GLU A 38 0.93 -15.07 5.82
C GLU A 38 2.38 -15.59 5.89
N LYS A 39 2.84 -16.30 4.85
CA LYS A 39 4.22 -16.83 4.77
C LYS A 39 5.25 -15.70 4.92
N MET A 40 5.09 -14.63 4.14
CA MET A 40 6.00 -13.50 4.19
C MET A 40 5.82 -12.67 5.45
N LEU A 41 4.60 -12.54 5.98
CA LEU A 41 4.34 -11.84 7.23
C LEU A 41 5.10 -12.47 8.42
N GLN A 42 5.14 -13.81 8.47
CA GLN A 42 5.95 -14.55 9.44
C GLN A 42 7.44 -14.36 9.18
N ARG A 43 7.87 -14.39 7.92
CA ARG A 43 9.29 -14.22 7.54
C ARG A 43 9.84 -12.86 7.94
N VAL A 44 9.07 -11.79 7.76
CA VAL A 44 9.46 -10.44 8.19
C VAL A 44 9.21 -10.18 9.70
N LYS A 45 8.75 -11.18 10.41
CA LYS A 45 8.52 -11.13 11.87
C LYS A 45 7.60 -9.97 12.30
N LYS A 46 6.56 -9.70 11.51
CA LYS A 46 5.62 -8.60 11.77
C LYS A 46 4.89 -8.78 13.11
N GLY A 47 4.67 -10.03 13.54
CA GLY A 47 3.98 -10.37 14.78
C GLY A 47 2.47 -10.04 14.74
N GLU A 48 1.89 -10.01 13.56
CA GLU A 48 0.46 -9.85 13.25
C GLU A 48 0.04 -10.97 12.31
N SER A 49 -1.25 -11.28 12.20
CA SER A 49 -1.80 -12.18 11.18
C SER A 49 -2.50 -11.39 10.08
N MET A 50 -2.60 -11.99 8.89
CA MET A 50 -3.36 -11.41 7.78
C MET A 50 -4.81 -11.15 8.17
N GLU A 51 -5.42 -12.04 8.94
CA GLU A 51 -6.79 -11.88 9.46
C GLU A 51 -6.93 -10.63 10.34
N THR A 52 -5.97 -10.40 11.24
CA THR A 52 -5.97 -9.20 12.11
C THR A 52 -5.84 -7.93 11.28
N ILE A 53 -4.98 -7.93 10.26
CA ILE A 53 -4.76 -6.82 9.36
C ILE A 53 -6.03 -6.54 8.54
N GLU A 54 -6.64 -7.57 7.94
CA GLU A 54 -7.87 -7.43 7.14
C GLU A 54 -9.03 -6.89 7.97
N ARG A 55 -9.18 -7.37 9.21
CA ARG A 55 -10.20 -6.86 10.15
C ARG A 55 -9.98 -5.37 10.42
N ALA A 56 -8.76 -4.95 10.76
CA ALA A 56 -8.47 -3.55 11.08
C ALA A 56 -8.73 -2.62 9.89
N ILE A 57 -8.37 -3.05 8.67
CA ILE A 57 -8.64 -2.32 7.43
C ILE A 57 -10.16 -2.19 7.23
N THR A 58 -10.90 -3.29 7.36
CA THR A 58 -12.36 -3.32 7.19
C THR A 58 -13.03 -2.42 8.23
N ASP A 59 -12.66 -2.53 9.50
CA ASP A 59 -13.21 -1.69 10.57
C ASP A 59 -12.95 -0.20 10.31
N ALA A 60 -11.74 0.16 9.84
CA ALA A 60 -11.41 1.55 9.53
C ALA A 60 -12.25 2.09 8.36
N ILE A 61 -12.43 1.28 7.31
CA ILE A 61 -13.28 1.65 6.16
C ILE A 61 -14.74 1.82 6.58
N ASP A 62 -15.25 0.90 7.40
CA ASP A 62 -16.63 0.91 7.87
C ASP A 62 -16.96 2.16 8.69
N VAL A 63 -16.02 2.62 9.52
CA VAL A 63 -16.21 3.85 10.30
C VAL A 63 -15.86 5.14 9.53
N GLY A 64 -15.51 5.01 8.25
CA GLY A 64 -15.38 6.13 7.31
C GLY A 64 -13.98 6.74 7.23
N PHE A 65 -12.92 6.00 7.51
CA PHE A 65 -11.56 6.46 7.23
C PHE A 65 -11.20 6.34 5.75
N ASP A 66 -10.41 7.30 5.28
CA ASP A 66 -9.57 7.14 4.11
C ASP A 66 -8.36 6.27 4.51
N VAL A 67 -8.35 5.02 4.07
CA VAL A 67 -7.32 4.05 4.47
C VAL A 67 -6.17 4.04 3.47
N HIS A 68 -4.94 4.05 3.99
CA HIS A 68 -3.70 3.89 3.24
C HIS A 68 -3.00 2.61 3.71
N LEU A 69 -2.32 1.91 2.79
CA LEU A 69 -1.48 0.76 3.14
C LEU A 69 -0.02 1.06 2.80
N ASN A 70 0.86 0.85 3.77
CA ASN A 70 2.29 0.85 3.54
C ASN A 70 2.71 -0.60 3.30
N MET A 71 3.13 -0.87 2.05
CA MET A 71 3.56 -2.18 1.57
C MET A 71 5.04 -2.12 1.21
N MET A 72 5.68 -3.27 1.23
CA MET A 72 7.10 -3.41 0.88
C MET A 72 7.31 -4.52 -0.14
N VAL A 73 8.32 -4.34 -0.98
CA VAL A 73 8.75 -5.32 -1.99
C VAL A 73 10.28 -5.48 -1.94
N GLY A 74 10.77 -6.63 -2.38
CA GLY A 74 12.21 -6.87 -2.53
C GLY A 74 12.90 -7.35 -1.25
N PHE A 75 12.19 -8.01 -0.34
CA PHE A 75 12.83 -8.77 0.73
C PHE A 75 13.71 -9.90 0.15
N PRO A 76 14.81 -10.29 0.82
CA PRO A 76 15.76 -11.30 0.32
C PRO A 76 15.14 -12.62 -0.10
N ASP A 77 14.09 -13.08 0.60
CA ASP A 77 13.45 -14.38 0.34
C ASP A 77 12.11 -14.28 -0.40
N GLN A 78 11.78 -13.11 -0.90
CA GLN A 78 10.54 -12.87 -1.62
C GLN A 78 10.60 -13.42 -3.03
N THR A 79 9.55 -14.09 -3.48
CA THR A 79 9.36 -14.54 -4.85
C THR A 79 8.47 -13.57 -5.64
N VAL A 80 8.38 -13.75 -6.96
CA VAL A 80 7.44 -13.00 -7.80
C VAL A 80 6.00 -13.20 -7.32
N GLU A 81 5.64 -14.42 -6.93
CA GLU A 81 4.30 -14.75 -6.41
C GLU A 81 3.99 -14.01 -5.11
N ASP A 82 4.95 -13.94 -4.19
CA ASP A 82 4.78 -13.19 -2.93
C ASP A 82 4.54 -11.69 -3.18
N ILE A 83 5.14 -11.13 -4.23
CA ILE A 83 4.92 -9.74 -4.63
C ILE A 83 3.54 -9.58 -5.29
N GLU A 84 3.13 -10.54 -6.12
CA GLU A 84 1.78 -10.55 -6.69
C GLU A 84 0.71 -10.65 -5.60
N ASP A 85 0.92 -11.48 -4.58
CA ASP A 85 0.04 -11.55 -3.41
C ASP A 85 -0.05 -10.18 -2.70
N THR A 86 1.09 -9.46 -2.61
CA THR A 86 1.14 -8.11 -2.00
C THR A 86 0.31 -7.11 -2.82
N PHE A 87 0.40 -7.14 -4.14
CA PHE A 87 -0.43 -6.32 -5.03
C PHE A 87 -1.92 -6.70 -4.93
N ASN A 88 -2.21 -7.98 -4.97
CA ASN A 88 -3.58 -8.51 -4.88
C ASN A 88 -4.22 -8.19 -3.53
N PHE A 89 -3.46 -8.23 -2.44
CA PHE A 89 -3.93 -7.82 -1.12
C PHE A 89 -4.39 -6.36 -1.14
N ALA A 90 -3.57 -5.44 -1.64
CA ALA A 90 -3.93 -4.03 -1.71
C ALA A 90 -5.13 -3.78 -2.64
N LEU A 91 -5.22 -4.50 -3.76
CA LEU A 91 -6.33 -4.39 -4.72
C LEU A 91 -7.66 -4.94 -4.20
N ARG A 92 -7.68 -5.88 -3.26
CA ARG A 92 -8.91 -6.42 -2.69
C ARG A 92 -9.68 -5.42 -1.83
N HIS A 93 -8.96 -4.49 -1.22
CA HIS A 93 -9.54 -3.54 -0.28
C HIS A 93 -9.86 -2.21 -0.96
N PRO A 94 -11.00 -1.59 -0.64
CA PRO A 94 -11.39 -0.29 -1.19
C PRO A 94 -10.68 0.85 -0.44
N ILE A 95 -9.38 0.81 -0.44
CA ILE A 95 -8.48 1.78 0.18
C ILE A 95 -8.23 2.97 -0.74
N ARG A 96 -7.84 4.11 -0.16
CA ARG A 96 -7.51 5.31 -0.93
C ARG A 96 -6.19 5.20 -1.68
N TRP A 97 -5.18 4.59 -1.05
CA TRP A 97 -3.83 4.51 -1.59
C TRP A 97 -3.03 3.35 -0.99
N ALA A 98 -2.05 2.85 -1.75
CA ALA A 98 -1.01 1.99 -1.23
C ALA A 98 0.37 2.47 -1.73
N THR A 99 1.36 2.50 -0.84
CA THR A 99 2.77 2.63 -1.22
C THR A 99 3.38 1.23 -1.34
N PHE A 100 4.35 1.08 -2.25
CA PHE A 100 5.13 -0.14 -2.40
C PHE A 100 6.60 0.26 -2.36
N ASN A 101 7.19 0.23 -1.17
CA ASN A 101 8.55 0.65 -0.93
C ASN A 101 9.51 -0.52 -1.09
N ASN A 102 10.69 -0.29 -1.64
CA ASN A 102 11.73 -1.30 -1.68
C ASN A 102 12.27 -1.55 -0.27
N PHE A 103 12.56 -2.83 0.04
CA PHE A 103 13.23 -3.17 1.28
C PHE A 103 14.64 -2.58 1.30
N ILE A 104 14.93 -1.81 2.33
CA ILE A 104 16.25 -1.21 2.57
C ILE A 104 16.79 -1.75 3.89
N PRO A 105 17.88 -2.55 3.87
CA PRO A 105 18.48 -3.08 5.07
C PRO A 105 19.26 -1.99 5.81
N TYR A 106 18.80 -1.62 7.00
CA TYR A 106 19.48 -0.66 7.86
C TYR A 106 20.48 -1.33 8.78
N PHE A 107 21.61 -0.67 9.02
CA PHE A 107 22.66 -1.14 9.91
C PHE A 107 22.11 -1.57 11.30
N GLY A 108 22.62 -2.68 11.82
CA GLY A 108 22.19 -3.22 13.10
C GLY A 108 20.88 -4.03 13.07
N THR A 109 20.24 -4.16 11.90
CA THR A 109 19.04 -5.01 11.73
C THR A 109 19.42 -6.43 11.29
N GLU A 110 18.53 -7.40 11.56
CA GLU A 110 18.68 -8.77 11.07
C GLU A 110 18.73 -8.83 9.54
N GLY A 111 17.90 -8.02 8.86
CA GLY A 111 17.89 -7.94 7.40
C GLY A 111 19.21 -7.41 6.83
N TYR A 112 19.90 -6.49 7.52
CA TYR A 112 21.23 -6.05 7.14
C TYR A 112 22.26 -7.18 7.29
N THR A 113 22.23 -7.88 8.42
CA THR A 113 23.13 -9.00 8.69
C THR A 113 22.95 -10.12 7.65
N ASP A 114 21.70 -10.46 7.32
CA ASP A 114 21.39 -11.45 6.28
C ASP A 114 21.90 -11.00 4.90
N ALA A 115 21.70 -9.74 4.54
CA ALA A 115 22.18 -9.17 3.28
C ALA A 115 23.72 -9.21 3.17
N VAL A 116 24.44 -8.93 4.27
CA VAL A 116 25.92 -9.05 4.32
C VAL A 116 26.34 -10.52 4.13
N GLN A 117 25.79 -11.44 4.93
CA GLN A 117 26.16 -12.85 4.92
C GLN A 117 25.93 -13.53 3.55
N ARG A 118 24.88 -13.10 2.85
CA ARG A 118 24.47 -13.64 1.55
C ARG A 118 25.03 -12.86 0.37
N ASN A 119 25.83 -11.81 0.63
CA ASN A 119 26.39 -10.93 -0.41
C ASN A 119 25.31 -10.37 -1.36
N LEU A 120 24.24 -9.80 -0.80
CA LEU A 120 23.08 -9.35 -1.58
C LEU A 120 23.15 -7.87 -2.01
N PHE A 121 24.09 -7.08 -1.52
CA PHE A 121 24.16 -5.65 -1.85
C PHE A 121 24.48 -5.39 -3.31
N LEU A 122 23.66 -4.57 -3.95
CA LEU A 122 23.88 -4.01 -5.29
C LEU A 122 24.53 -2.64 -5.21
N ILE A 123 24.33 -1.97 -4.08
CA ILE A 123 24.88 -0.66 -3.76
C ILE A 123 25.55 -0.78 -2.40
N PRO A 124 26.79 -0.31 -2.24
CA PRO A 124 27.46 -0.34 -0.95
C PRO A 124 26.65 0.39 0.14
N PRO A 125 26.59 -0.15 1.37
CA PRO A 125 25.82 0.46 2.45
C PRO A 125 26.21 1.94 2.72
N GLU A 126 27.47 2.30 2.60
CA GLU A 126 27.97 3.67 2.75
C GLU A 126 27.35 4.66 1.74
N ASP A 127 26.91 4.17 0.57
CA ASP A 127 26.37 5.03 -0.48
C ASP A 127 24.87 5.31 -0.29
N TYR A 128 24.12 4.41 0.34
CA TYR A 128 22.67 4.63 0.54
C TYR A 128 22.30 5.01 1.97
N LEU A 129 23.08 4.62 2.98
CA LEU A 129 22.78 4.95 4.38
C LEU A 129 23.05 6.40 4.74
N ASN A 130 23.92 7.09 3.99
CA ASN A 130 24.23 8.50 4.20
C ASN A 130 23.27 9.45 3.47
N GLU A 131 22.41 8.94 2.61
CA GLU A 131 21.39 9.74 1.93
C GLU A 131 20.17 9.92 2.85
N VAL A 132 19.97 11.13 3.39
CA VAL A 132 18.84 11.49 4.28
C VAL A 132 17.47 11.24 3.61
N ASN A 133 17.44 11.28 2.29
CA ASN A 133 16.29 10.93 1.45
C ASN A 133 16.55 9.63 0.70
N THR A 134 16.85 8.54 1.41
CA THR A 134 16.80 7.22 0.78
C THR A 134 15.40 7.03 0.24
N LYS A 135 15.27 7.34 -1.02
CA LYS A 135 14.01 7.11 -1.72
C LYS A 135 13.76 5.61 -1.64
N ALA A 136 12.70 5.25 -0.97
CA ALA A 136 12.22 3.87 -0.90
C ALA A 136 11.96 3.24 -2.29
N GLU A 137 12.18 4.01 -3.35
CA GLU A 137 12.20 3.62 -4.75
C GLU A 137 13.52 2.95 -5.18
N ARG A 138 14.61 3.11 -4.38
CA ARG A 138 15.94 2.61 -4.76
C ARG A 138 16.08 1.12 -4.42
N ILE A 139 16.52 0.32 -5.38
CA ILE A 139 16.88 -1.08 -5.16
C ILE A 139 18.32 -1.14 -4.68
N VAL A 140 18.53 -1.51 -3.43
CA VAL A 140 19.87 -1.56 -2.82
C VAL A 140 20.39 -2.98 -2.64
N ILE A 141 19.50 -3.99 -2.71
CA ILE A 141 19.87 -5.41 -2.63
C ILE A 141 19.23 -6.20 -3.77
N GLN A 142 19.87 -7.28 -4.16
CA GLN A 142 19.28 -8.29 -5.02
C GLN A 142 18.34 -9.21 -4.23
N THR A 143 17.32 -9.71 -4.91
CA THR A 143 16.40 -10.72 -4.38
C THR A 143 16.67 -12.01 -5.16
N PRO A 144 17.32 -13.04 -4.58
CA PRO A 144 17.83 -14.21 -5.32
C PRO A 144 16.80 -14.99 -6.13
N TYR A 145 15.52 -14.90 -5.74
CA TYR A 145 14.42 -15.60 -6.42
C TYR A 145 13.72 -14.76 -7.51
N ILE A 146 14.27 -13.58 -7.81
CA ILE A 146 13.69 -12.65 -8.80
C ILE A 146 14.81 -12.20 -9.74
N THR A 147 14.65 -12.48 -11.04
CA THR A 147 15.63 -12.02 -12.04
C THR A 147 15.55 -10.50 -12.24
N PRO A 148 16.60 -9.85 -12.77
CA PRO A 148 16.57 -8.42 -13.07
C PRO A 148 15.41 -8.03 -14.00
N GLU A 149 15.06 -8.87 -14.99
CA GLU A 149 13.95 -8.64 -15.91
C GLU A 149 12.59 -8.73 -15.20
N GLN A 150 12.44 -9.69 -14.28
CA GLN A 150 11.24 -9.81 -13.44
C GLN A 150 11.13 -8.61 -12.51
N ARG A 151 12.25 -8.17 -11.93
CA ARG A 151 12.29 -7.00 -11.05
C ARG A 151 11.83 -5.73 -11.79
N LYS A 152 12.34 -5.51 -12.99
CA LYS A 152 11.92 -4.40 -13.84
C LYS A 152 10.41 -4.43 -14.11
N LYS A 153 9.86 -5.59 -14.44
CA LYS A 153 8.41 -5.74 -14.67
C LYS A 153 7.59 -5.43 -13.42
N ILE A 154 8.09 -5.81 -12.24
CA ILE A 154 7.46 -5.48 -10.95
C ILE A 154 7.42 -3.96 -10.76
N GLU A 155 8.53 -3.27 -10.99
CA GLU A 155 8.60 -1.81 -10.86
C GLU A 155 7.67 -1.09 -11.84
N GLU A 156 7.61 -1.54 -13.09
CA GLU A 156 6.69 -1.01 -14.09
C GLU A 156 5.20 -1.29 -13.75
N LYS A 157 4.94 -2.32 -12.95
CA LYS A 157 3.59 -2.69 -12.51
C LYS A 157 3.11 -1.84 -11.33
N ILE A 158 3.98 -1.39 -10.44
CA ILE A 158 3.62 -0.62 -9.23
C ILE A 158 2.71 0.60 -9.56
N PRO A 159 3.07 1.50 -10.49
CA PRO A 159 2.22 2.65 -10.81
C PRO A 159 0.84 2.25 -11.33
N ARG A 160 0.75 1.14 -12.08
CA ARG A 160 -0.52 0.62 -12.61
C ARG A 160 -1.42 0.08 -11.50
N VAL A 161 -0.83 -0.63 -10.53
CA VAL A 161 -1.55 -1.12 -9.35
C VAL A 161 -2.07 0.06 -8.51
N GLN A 162 -1.23 1.07 -8.29
CA GLN A 162 -1.61 2.28 -7.56
C GLN A 162 -2.74 3.05 -8.25
N GLU A 163 -2.70 3.17 -9.58
CA GLU A 163 -3.76 3.78 -10.37
C GLU A 163 -5.08 3.00 -10.25
N GLU A 164 -5.02 1.67 -10.32
CA GLU A 164 -6.21 0.82 -10.18
C GLU A 164 -6.82 0.91 -8.76
N ILE A 165 -6.00 0.96 -7.71
CA ILE A 165 -6.45 1.19 -6.33
C ILE A 165 -7.20 2.53 -6.25
N ARG A 166 -6.61 3.61 -6.76
CA ARG A 166 -7.20 4.95 -6.77
C ARG A 166 -8.52 4.98 -7.53
N LYS A 167 -8.56 4.32 -8.69
CA LYS A 167 -9.77 4.19 -9.51
C LYS A 167 -10.90 3.53 -8.72
N ARG A 168 -10.63 2.39 -8.09
CA ARG A 168 -11.63 1.65 -7.30
C ARG A 168 -12.13 2.44 -6.10
N TYR A 169 -11.25 3.17 -5.43
CA TYR A 169 -11.61 4.06 -4.33
C TYR A 169 -12.62 5.12 -4.78
N HIS A 170 -12.34 5.84 -5.87
CA HIS A 170 -13.22 6.90 -6.36
C HIS A 170 -14.56 6.37 -6.86
N VAL A 171 -14.56 5.24 -7.56
CA VAL A 171 -15.80 4.58 -7.98
C VAL A 171 -16.68 4.25 -6.76
N ARG A 172 -16.09 3.64 -5.74
CA ARG A 172 -16.85 3.30 -4.52
C ARG A 172 -17.36 4.54 -3.80
N ARG A 173 -16.55 5.58 -3.69
CA ARG A 173 -16.96 6.85 -3.08
C ARG A 173 -18.16 7.45 -3.81
N LEU A 174 -18.15 7.48 -5.15
CA LEU A 174 -19.29 7.92 -5.94
C LEU A 174 -20.54 7.07 -5.71
N MET A 175 -20.37 5.75 -5.65
CA MET A 175 -21.49 4.84 -5.39
C MET A 175 -22.11 5.10 -4.01
N HIS A 176 -21.30 5.39 -3.01
CA HIS A 176 -21.75 5.69 -1.65
C HIS A 176 -22.45 7.06 -1.57
N GLU A 177 -21.86 8.09 -2.19
CA GLU A 177 -22.34 9.49 -2.08
C GLU A 177 -23.58 9.76 -2.94
N TYR A 178 -23.73 9.10 -4.10
CA TYR A 178 -24.78 9.38 -5.09
C TYR A 178 -25.76 8.25 -5.33
N GLY A 179 -25.64 7.14 -4.62
CA GLY A 179 -26.55 6.01 -4.78
C GLY A 179 -26.57 5.46 -6.21
N LEU A 180 -27.77 5.36 -6.80
CA LEU A 180 -27.94 4.80 -8.14
C LEU A 180 -27.20 5.57 -9.26
N PRO A 181 -27.25 6.92 -9.35
CA PRO A 181 -26.44 7.68 -10.31
C PRO A 181 -24.94 7.43 -10.16
N GLY A 182 -24.43 7.38 -8.93
CA GLY A 182 -23.03 7.08 -8.65
C GLY A 182 -22.63 5.68 -9.10
N LYS A 183 -23.51 4.67 -8.93
CA LYS A 183 -23.30 3.31 -9.43
C LYS A 183 -23.18 3.28 -10.95
N VAL A 184 -24.02 4.02 -11.67
CA VAL A 184 -23.95 4.08 -13.13
C VAL A 184 -22.68 4.74 -13.61
N ILE A 185 -22.30 5.89 -13.04
CA ILE A 185 -21.05 6.60 -13.38
C ILE A 185 -19.84 5.71 -13.07
N GLY A 186 -19.81 5.06 -11.92
CA GLY A 186 -18.75 4.14 -11.53
C GLY A 186 -18.62 2.96 -12.51
N ALA A 187 -19.71 2.32 -12.86
CA ALA A 187 -19.73 1.20 -13.80
C ALA A 187 -19.28 1.63 -15.22
N LEU A 188 -19.64 2.83 -15.68
CA LEU A 188 -19.19 3.38 -16.97
C LEU A 188 -17.68 3.68 -16.94
N TYR A 189 -17.18 4.14 -15.83
CA TYR A 189 -15.74 4.36 -15.66
C TYR A 189 -14.96 3.05 -15.61
N GLU A 190 -15.40 2.06 -14.84
CA GLU A 190 -14.78 0.72 -14.79
C GLU A 190 -14.70 0.06 -16.17
N LYS A 191 -15.75 0.22 -16.99
CA LYS A 191 -15.79 -0.25 -18.37
C LYS A 191 -14.99 0.61 -19.35
N SER A 192 -14.26 1.62 -18.87
CA SER A 192 -13.50 2.58 -19.69
C SER A 192 -14.33 3.36 -20.70
N ILE A 193 -15.64 3.47 -20.49
CA ILE A 193 -16.54 4.29 -21.32
C ILE A 193 -16.36 5.76 -21.00
N ILE A 194 -16.16 6.09 -19.73
CA ILE A 194 -15.79 7.44 -19.30
C ILE A 194 -14.26 7.53 -19.25
N PRO A 195 -13.62 8.41 -20.06
CA PRO A 195 -12.17 8.59 -19.99
C PRO A 195 -11.72 9.10 -18.64
N THR A 196 -10.56 8.62 -18.15
CA THR A 196 -9.97 9.04 -16.86
C THR A 196 -9.89 10.56 -16.67
N PRO A 197 -9.48 11.38 -17.66
CA PRO A 197 -9.46 12.83 -17.48
C PRO A 197 -10.83 13.42 -17.18
N LEU A 198 -11.88 12.93 -17.81
CA LEU A 198 -13.25 13.39 -17.60
C LEU A 198 -13.76 12.95 -16.22
N PHE A 199 -13.47 11.72 -15.83
CA PHE A 199 -13.80 11.21 -14.51
C PHE A 199 -13.10 12.01 -13.39
N ASN A 200 -11.80 12.27 -13.55
CA ASN A 200 -11.02 13.09 -12.63
C ASN A 200 -11.54 14.54 -12.55
N TYR A 201 -12.01 15.08 -13.65
CA TYR A 201 -12.65 16.41 -13.68
C TYR A 201 -13.92 16.46 -12.83
N PHE A 202 -14.79 15.44 -12.91
CA PHE A 202 -15.96 15.33 -12.03
C PHE A 202 -15.58 15.23 -10.55
N ILE A 203 -14.59 14.40 -10.21
CA ILE A 203 -14.10 14.27 -8.83
C ILE A 203 -13.53 15.61 -8.33
N LYS A 204 -12.72 16.30 -9.13
CA LYS A 204 -12.10 17.58 -8.78
C LYS A 204 -13.11 18.69 -8.51
N ILE A 205 -14.12 18.85 -9.39
CA ILE A 205 -15.15 19.87 -9.21
C ILE A 205 -15.86 19.72 -7.87
N LYS A 206 -16.09 18.49 -7.45
CA LYS A 206 -16.94 18.20 -6.29
C LYS A 206 -16.19 18.18 -4.97
N HIS A 207 -14.95 17.70 -4.95
CA HIS A 207 -14.19 17.45 -3.73
C HIS A 207 -13.01 18.40 -3.53
N GLY A 208 -12.71 19.27 -4.51
CA GLY A 208 -11.58 20.21 -4.42
C GLY A 208 -10.20 19.52 -4.36
N GLU A 209 -10.13 18.23 -4.68
CA GLU A 209 -8.89 17.45 -4.62
C GLU A 209 -8.10 17.64 -5.93
N ALA A 210 -6.83 18.06 -5.79
CA ALA A 210 -5.85 17.95 -6.86
C ALA A 210 -5.33 16.51 -6.89
N PHE A 211 -5.33 15.88 -8.07
CA PHE A 211 -4.70 14.59 -8.31
C PHE A 211 -3.21 14.76 -8.61
#